data_3e778fd066690628c07ec6911f3fbe38
#
_entry.id   3e778fd066690628c07ec6911f3fbe38
#
_cell.length_a   1.000
_cell.length_b   1.000
_cell.length_c   1.000
_cell.angle_alpha   90.00
_cell.angle_beta   90.00
_cell.angle_gamma   90.00
#
_symmetry.space_group_name_H-M   'P 1'
#
loop_
_entity.id
_entity.type
_entity.pdbx_description
1 polymer ?
#
loop_
_entity_poly.entity_id
_entity_poly.type
_entity_poly.pdbx_seq_one_letter_code
_entity_poly.pdbx_strand_id
1 'polypeptide(L)'
;MKFLQIAHNNFQPSALSRELCANRNYHSRFECHCRTRIWFGERKMSIKSDRWIRQMAVEQGMIDPFEPEQVRYVEGEKVISYGTSSYGYDVRCASDFKIFTNVHTTNVVDPKNFDESSFVTIEEPSCIIPPNSFVLARTIEYFRIPKDVLTICLGKSTYARCGIIVNVTPLEPEWEGHVTLEFSNTTPLPAKIYANEGVAQMLFYQSDEQCEITYKQRGGKYMGQTGVTPPKA
;
A
#
# COMPACT_ATOMS: atom_id res chain seq x y z
N MET A 1 -44.64 0.88 -7.98
CA MET A 1 -44.06 1.87 -8.88
C MET A 1 -44.35 3.27 -8.34
N LYS A 2 -43.38 3.92 -7.70
CA LYS A 2 -43.37 5.35 -7.39
C LYS A 2 -41.97 5.86 -7.66
N PHE A 3 -41.82 6.69 -8.67
CA PHE A 3 -40.60 7.38 -9.04
C PHE A 3 -40.31 8.49 -8.02
N LEU A 4 -39.12 8.50 -7.46
CA LEU A 4 -38.61 9.64 -6.71
C LEU A 4 -37.88 10.57 -7.68
N GLN A 5 -38.44 11.76 -7.89
CA GLN A 5 -37.83 12.88 -8.59
C GLN A 5 -36.82 13.56 -7.64
N ILE A 6 -35.57 13.59 -8.05
CA ILE A 6 -34.51 14.36 -7.34
C ILE A 6 -34.56 15.79 -7.89
N ALA A 7 -34.88 16.74 -7.00
CA ALA A 7 -34.90 18.17 -7.30
C ALA A 7 -33.48 18.74 -7.45
N HIS A 8 -33.19 19.37 -8.58
CA HIS A 8 -32.04 20.23 -8.78
C HIS A 8 -32.19 21.53 -7.96
N ASN A 9 -31.38 21.69 -6.92
CA ASN A 9 -31.27 22.98 -6.24
C ASN A 9 -30.37 23.94 -7.04
N ASN A 10 -30.99 24.90 -7.71
CA ASN A 10 -30.32 26.06 -8.28
C ASN A 10 -29.91 27.02 -7.17
N PHE A 11 -28.64 27.13 -6.92
CA PHE A 11 -28.07 28.13 -6.02
C PHE A 11 -28.12 29.51 -6.72
N GLN A 12 -29.03 30.41 -6.30
CA GLN A 12 -29.02 31.80 -6.69
C GLN A 12 -28.30 32.64 -5.61
N PRO A 13 -27.35 33.53 -6.00
CA PRO A 13 -26.70 34.43 -5.04
C PRO A 13 -27.68 35.44 -4.48
N SER A 14 -27.57 35.71 -3.17
CA SER A 14 -28.42 36.59 -2.42
C SER A 14 -28.38 38.04 -2.93
N ALA A 15 -29.49 38.78 -2.74
CA ALA A 15 -29.72 40.14 -3.21
C ALA A 15 -28.73 41.19 -2.69
N LEU A 16 -27.92 40.92 -1.69
CA LEU A 16 -26.94 41.84 -1.10
C LEU A 16 -25.73 42.15 -2.00
N SER A 17 -25.46 41.36 -3.02
CA SER A 17 -24.31 41.57 -3.92
C SER A 17 -24.63 42.46 -5.13
N ARG A 18 -25.88 42.89 -5.33
CA ARG A 18 -26.29 43.69 -6.48
C ARG A 18 -26.38 45.21 -6.22
N GLU A 19 -26.42 45.68 -4.98
CA GLU A 19 -26.56 47.10 -4.67
C GLU A 19 -25.25 47.90 -4.61
N LEU A 20 -24.10 47.29 -4.66
CA LEU A 20 -22.80 47.95 -4.56
C LEU A 20 -22.22 48.43 -5.90
N CYS A 21 -22.86 48.16 -7.03
CA CYS A 21 -22.38 48.56 -8.37
C CYS A 21 -23.14 49.69 -9.07
N ALA A 22 -24.18 50.30 -8.45
CA ALA A 22 -25.05 51.25 -9.11
C ALA A 22 -24.94 52.68 -8.61
N ASN A 23 -23.77 53.15 -8.22
CA ASN A 23 -23.59 54.62 -8.02
C ASN A 23 -22.13 55.01 -8.06
N ARG A 24 -21.66 55.45 -9.23
CA ARG A 24 -20.53 56.41 -9.34
C ARG A 24 -20.32 56.92 -10.76
N ASN A 25 -20.82 58.10 -11.01
CA ASN A 25 -20.14 59.06 -11.88
C ASN A 25 -18.99 59.69 -11.10
N TYR A 26 -17.77 59.29 -11.39
CA TYR A 26 -16.57 60.08 -11.17
C TYR A 26 -15.40 59.53 -12.02
N HIS A 27 -14.88 60.37 -12.91
CA HIS A 27 -13.66 60.12 -13.65
C HIS A 27 -12.47 60.12 -12.67
N SER A 28 -11.89 58.97 -12.42
CA SER A 28 -10.47 58.85 -12.11
C SER A 28 -10.05 57.39 -12.34
N ARG A 29 -8.95 57.24 -13.12
CA ARG A 29 -8.30 55.95 -13.36
C ARG A 29 -7.88 55.31 -12.02
N PHE A 30 -8.60 54.28 -11.60
CA PHE A 30 -8.09 53.31 -10.68
C PHE A 30 -8.28 51.94 -11.33
N GLU A 31 -7.17 51.35 -11.80
CA GLU A 31 -7.12 49.95 -12.18
C GLU A 31 -7.42 49.10 -10.94
N CYS A 32 -8.63 48.61 -10.85
CA CYS A 32 -8.99 47.63 -9.84
C CYS A 32 -8.33 46.31 -10.25
N HIS A 33 -7.09 46.08 -9.79
CA HIS A 33 -6.43 44.79 -9.87
C HIS A 33 -7.05 43.83 -8.83
N CYS A 34 -8.31 43.48 -9.05
CA CYS A 34 -8.90 42.35 -8.36
C CYS A 34 -8.37 41.06 -9.05
N ARG A 35 -7.07 40.79 -8.85
CA ARG A 35 -6.53 39.45 -9.10
C ARG A 35 -7.06 38.55 -7.97
N THR A 36 -8.27 38.06 -8.10
CA THR A 36 -8.63 36.78 -7.48
C THR A 36 -7.67 35.74 -8.07
N ARG A 37 -6.51 35.55 -7.40
CA ARG A 37 -5.74 34.31 -7.59
C ARG A 37 -6.67 33.19 -7.15
N ILE A 38 -7.41 32.64 -8.11
CA ILE A 38 -7.91 31.28 -7.95
C ILE A 38 -6.64 30.46 -7.81
N TRP A 39 -6.32 30.09 -6.58
CA TRP A 39 -5.32 29.11 -6.25
C TRP A 39 -5.83 27.78 -6.83
N PHE A 40 -5.55 27.51 -8.12
CA PHE A 40 -5.44 26.14 -8.58
C PHE A 40 -4.16 25.61 -7.93
N GLY A 41 -4.26 25.22 -6.66
CA GLY A 41 -3.25 24.37 -6.07
C GLY A 41 -3.10 23.19 -7.01
N GLU A 42 -1.88 22.91 -7.46
CA GLU A 42 -1.59 21.68 -8.19
C GLU A 42 -2.25 20.56 -7.40
N ARG A 43 -3.27 19.92 -7.98
CA ARG A 43 -3.84 18.71 -7.38
C ARG A 43 -2.74 17.68 -7.47
N LYS A 44 -2.00 17.51 -6.39
CA LYS A 44 -1.09 16.40 -6.24
C LYS A 44 -1.96 15.15 -6.33
N MET A 45 -1.72 14.32 -7.34
CA MET A 45 -2.42 13.04 -7.42
C MET A 45 -2.00 12.22 -6.20
N SER A 46 -2.97 11.75 -5.42
CA SER A 46 -2.69 10.96 -4.21
C SER A 46 -1.96 9.66 -4.52
N ILE A 47 -2.41 8.90 -5.55
CA ILE A 47 -1.73 7.67 -5.99
C ILE A 47 -0.56 7.99 -6.92
N LYS A 48 0.56 7.27 -6.76
CA LYS A 48 1.80 7.53 -7.49
C LYS A 48 1.97 6.59 -8.68
N SER A 49 2.42 7.18 -9.81
CA SER A 49 2.69 6.47 -11.05
C SER A 49 4.03 5.75 -11.04
N ASP A 50 4.23 4.86 -12.00
CA ASP A 50 5.49 4.16 -12.29
C ASP A 50 6.69 5.10 -12.42
N ARG A 51 6.53 6.26 -13.06
CA ARG A 51 7.56 7.29 -13.17
C ARG A 51 8.05 7.78 -11.81
N TRP A 52 7.11 8.07 -10.92
CA TRP A 52 7.43 8.51 -9.55
C TRP A 52 8.09 7.39 -8.75
N ILE A 53 7.60 6.14 -8.89
CA ILE A 53 8.14 4.98 -8.19
C ILE A 53 9.61 4.75 -8.60
N ARG A 54 9.91 4.78 -9.91
CA ARG A 54 11.29 4.67 -10.42
C ARG A 54 12.19 5.78 -9.89
N GLN A 55 11.70 7.01 -9.89
CA GLN A 55 12.45 8.16 -9.36
C GLN A 55 12.79 7.95 -7.88
N MET A 56 11.81 7.64 -7.04
CA MET A 56 12.01 7.46 -5.60
C MET A 56 12.90 6.26 -5.27
N ALA A 57 12.79 5.17 -6.03
CA ALA A 57 13.65 4.00 -5.85
C ALA A 57 15.12 4.33 -6.16
N VAL A 58 15.39 5.07 -7.24
CA VAL A 58 16.76 5.42 -7.66
C VAL A 58 17.36 6.55 -6.79
N GLU A 59 16.59 7.62 -6.52
CA GLU A 59 17.12 8.81 -5.84
C GLU A 59 17.16 8.66 -4.31
N GLN A 60 16.21 7.91 -3.73
CA GLN A 60 16.08 7.78 -2.26
C GLN A 60 16.21 6.35 -1.75
N GLY A 61 16.42 5.36 -2.63
CA GLY A 61 16.50 3.97 -2.24
C GLY A 61 15.21 3.45 -1.59
N MET A 62 14.04 3.95 -2.03
CA MET A 62 12.75 3.60 -1.46
C MET A 62 12.46 2.10 -1.53
N ILE A 63 12.96 1.42 -2.57
CA ILE A 63 12.81 -0.03 -2.81
C ILE A 63 14.18 -0.59 -3.17
N ASP A 64 14.64 -1.64 -2.47
CA ASP A 64 15.94 -2.26 -2.67
C ASP A 64 15.91 -3.77 -2.41
N PRO A 65 16.24 -4.66 -3.40
CA PRO A 65 16.58 -4.35 -4.79
C PRO A 65 15.36 -3.90 -5.61
N PHE A 66 15.58 -3.02 -6.57
CA PHE A 66 14.54 -2.42 -7.38
C PHE A 66 14.51 -2.96 -8.81
N GLU A 67 13.32 -3.35 -9.29
CA GLU A 67 13.07 -3.76 -10.66
C GLU A 67 12.28 -2.66 -11.41
N PRO A 68 12.89 -1.94 -12.34
CA PRO A 68 12.24 -0.81 -13.00
C PRO A 68 11.13 -1.21 -13.98
N GLU A 69 11.12 -2.45 -14.45
CA GLU A 69 10.15 -2.98 -15.41
C GLU A 69 9.39 -4.19 -14.82
N GLN A 70 8.34 -4.61 -15.52
CA GLN A 70 7.62 -5.86 -15.21
C GLN A 70 8.39 -7.07 -15.74
N VAL A 71 8.98 -7.85 -14.85
CA VAL A 71 9.63 -9.14 -15.15
C VAL A 71 8.59 -10.24 -15.24
N ARG A 72 8.59 -11.01 -16.31
CA ARG A 72 7.66 -12.12 -16.58
C ARG A 72 8.37 -13.44 -16.93
N TYR A 73 9.65 -13.36 -17.20
CA TYR A 73 10.51 -14.49 -17.54
C TYR A 73 11.87 -14.31 -16.86
N VAL A 74 12.38 -15.38 -16.28
CA VAL A 74 13.72 -15.44 -15.70
C VAL A 74 14.40 -16.67 -16.32
N GLU A 75 15.57 -16.49 -16.92
CA GLU A 75 16.33 -17.57 -17.60
C GLU A 75 15.50 -18.38 -18.63
N GLY A 76 14.51 -17.72 -19.25
CA GLY A 76 13.61 -18.36 -20.22
C GLY A 76 12.35 -19.00 -19.62
N GLU A 77 12.30 -19.20 -18.32
CA GLU A 77 11.15 -19.75 -17.59
C GLU A 77 10.14 -18.64 -17.24
N LYS A 78 8.85 -18.99 -17.36
CA LYS A 78 7.76 -18.07 -17.04
C LYS A 78 7.56 -18.00 -15.53
N VAL A 79 7.60 -16.78 -14.96
CA VAL A 79 7.36 -16.52 -13.55
C VAL A 79 6.07 -15.70 -13.32
N ILE A 80 5.53 -15.74 -12.10
CA ILE A 80 4.49 -14.79 -11.69
C ILE A 80 5.14 -13.41 -11.60
N SER A 81 4.67 -12.49 -12.43
CA SER A 81 5.33 -11.21 -12.70
C SER A 81 5.58 -10.37 -11.44
N TYR A 82 6.70 -9.66 -11.43
CA TYR A 82 7.10 -8.71 -10.38
C TYR A 82 7.74 -7.46 -10.98
N GLY A 83 8.00 -6.45 -10.14
CA GLY A 83 8.58 -5.18 -10.56
C GLY A 83 7.55 -4.07 -10.74
N THR A 84 7.95 -2.97 -11.37
CA THR A 84 7.14 -1.75 -11.49
C THR A 84 5.96 -1.94 -12.43
N SER A 85 4.75 -1.64 -11.94
CA SER A 85 3.50 -1.56 -12.72
C SER A 85 3.06 -0.10 -12.89
N SER A 86 1.94 0.17 -13.56
CA SER A 86 1.50 1.54 -13.89
C SER A 86 1.32 2.45 -12.68
N TYR A 87 0.76 1.93 -11.57
CA TYR A 87 0.50 2.66 -10.33
C TYR A 87 0.88 1.87 -9.08
N GLY A 88 1.92 1.04 -9.17
CA GLY A 88 2.35 0.21 -8.06
C GLY A 88 3.63 -0.54 -8.36
N TYR A 89 4.03 -1.38 -7.41
CA TYR A 89 5.18 -2.25 -7.51
C TYR A 89 4.80 -3.65 -7.02
N ASP A 90 4.97 -4.65 -7.89
CA ASP A 90 4.73 -6.05 -7.55
C ASP A 90 5.96 -6.62 -6.83
N VAL A 91 5.79 -6.96 -5.55
CA VAL A 91 6.87 -7.47 -4.69
C VAL A 91 7.06 -8.96 -4.85
N ARG A 92 8.31 -9.41 -4.66
CA ARG A 92 8.69 -10.82 -4.63
C ARG A 92 8.64 -11.39 -3.22
N CYS A 93 8.29 -12.67 -3.12
CA CYS A 93 8.40 -13.43 -1.90
C CYS A 93 9.84 -13.94 -1.71
N ALA A 94 10.42 -13.81 -0.52
CA ALA A 94 11.67 -14.46 -0.16
C ALA A 94 11.48 -15.97 0.05
N SER A 95 12.58 -16.71 0.25
CA SER A 95 12.57 -18.18 0.41
C SER A 95 12.37 -18.66 1.84
N ASP A 96 12.35 -17.76 2.80
CA ASP A 96 12.15 -18.06 4.21
C ASP A 96 10.66 -17.95 4.60
N PHE A 97 10.11 -19.05 5.13
CA PHE A 97 8.70 -19.17 5.46
C PHE A 97 8.51 -19.68 6.90
N LYS A 98 7.48 -19.19 7.58
CA LYS A 98 6.98 -19.70 8.85
C LYS A 98 5.57 -20.24 8.63
N ILE A 99 5.45 -21.57 8.55
CA ILE A 99 4.17 -22.27 8.30
C ILE A 99 3.48 -22.47 9.63
N PHE A 100 2.24 -21.96 9.77
CA PHE A 100 1.44 -22.23 10.95
C PHE A 100 0.96 -23.67 10.97
N THR A 101 1.20 -24.33 12.10
CA THR A 101 0.80 -25.72 12.34
C THR A 101 0.11 -25.80 13.69
N ASN A 102 -0.90 -26.68 13.81
CA ASN A 102 -1.59 -26.89 15.08
C ASN A 102 -1.08 -28.14 15.83
N VAL A 103 0.18 -28.51 15.64
CA VAL A 103 0.80 -29.70 16.25
C VAL A 103 1.18 -29.56 17.70
N HIS A 104 0.99 -28.37 18.27
CA HIS A 104 1.31 -28.06 19.67
C HIS A 104 0.07 -27.98 20.57
N THR A 105 0.30 -28.01 21.87
CA THR A 105 -0.73 -28.11 22.91
C THR A 105 -1.55 -26.81 23.14
N THR A 106 -1.23 -25.74 22.43
CA THR A 106 -1.98 -24.49 22.48
C THR A 106 -3.33 -24.63 21.79
N ASN A 107 -4.39 -24.43 22.53
CA ASN A 107 -5.77 -24.54 22.03
C ASN A 107 -6.32 -23.24 21.45
N VAL A 108 -5.59 -22.11 21.61
CA VAL A 108 -6.03 -20.77 21.22
C VAL A 108 -4.86 -19.98 20.62
N VAL A 109 -5.11 -19.32 19.49
CA VAL A 109 -4.19 -18.32 18.93
C VAL A 109 -4.46 -17.00 19.66
N ASP A 110 -3.53 -16.59 20.54
CA ASP A 110 -3.62 -15.36 21.29
C ASP A 110 -2.57 -14.35 20.81
N PRO A 111 -2.97 -13.20 20.20
CA PRO A 111 -2.02 -12.20 19.71
C PRO A 111 -1.20 -11.52 20.81
N LYS A 112 -1.65 -11.58 22.09
CA LYS A 112 -0.90 -11.04 23.23
C LYS A 112 0.08 -12.04 23.84
N ASN A 113 -0.14 -13.33 23.59
CA ASN A 113 0.69 -14.41 24.09
C ASN A 113 0.85 -15.48 23.00
N PHE A 114 1.37 -15.06 21.85
CA PHE A 114 1.52 -15.95 20.70
C PHE A 114 2.66 -16.95 20.94
N ASP A 115 2.32 -18.23 20.79
CA ASP A 115 3.30 -19.32 20.89
C ASP A 115 4.01 -19.52 19.55
N GLU A 116 5.26 -19.06 19.45
CA GLU A 116 6.07 -19.19 18.24
C GLU A 116 6.38 -20.65 17.87
N SER A 117 6.26 -21.59 18.80
CA SER A 117 6.39 -23.03 18.52
C SER A 117 5.29 -23.56 17.59
N SER A 118 4.20 -22.78 17.40
CA SER A 118 3.17 -23.05 16.41
C SER A 118 3.63 -22.87 14.96
N PHE A 119 4.85 -22.32 14.74
CA PHE A 119 5.43 -22.22 13.41
C PHE A 119 6.49 -23.28 13.15
N VAL A 120 6.42 -23.86 11.95
CA VAL A 120 7.54 -24.59 11.33
C VAL A 120 8.23 -23.65 10.36
N THR A 121 9.53 -23.42 10.57
CA THR A 121 10.35 -22.58 9.69
C THR A 121 11.00 -23.44 8.62
N ILE A 122 10.89 -23.01 7.36
CA ILE A 122 11.56 -23.63 6.21
C ILE A 122 12.24 -22.54 5.37
N GLU A 123 13.26 -22.94 4.60
CA GLU A 123 13.90 -22.14 3.57
C GLU A 123 13.91 -22.95 2.27
N GLU A 124 13.02 -22.63 1.36
CA GLU A 124 12.74 -23.44 0.16
C GLU A 124 12.32 -22.55 -1.03
N PRO A 125 12.48 -23.00 -2.28
CA PRO A 125 12.05 -22.24 -3.46
C PRO A 125 10.52 -22.12 -3.60
N SER A 126 9.77 -22.83 -2.79
CA SER A 126 8.30 -22.72 -2.73
C SER A 126 7.78 -23.23 -1.40
N CYS A 127 6.62 -22.74 -0.99
CA CYS A 127 5.96 -23.16 0.24
C CYS A 127 4.58 -23.76 -0.07
N ILE A 128 4.22 -24.84 0.64
CA ILE A 128 2.87 -25.42 0.62
C ILE A 128 2.14 -24.95 1.88
N ILE A 129 1.10 -24.17 1.71
CA ILE A 129 0.22 -23.72 2.79
C ILE A 129 -0.82 -24.80 3.05
N PRO A 130 -0.92 -25.36 4.27
CA PRO A 130 -1.95 -26.36 4.58
C PRO A 130 -3.37 -25.82 4.34
N PRO A 131 -4.37 -26.69 4.13
CA PRO A 131 -5.76 -26.28 4.00
C PRO A 131 -6.24 -25.46 5.20
N ASN A 132 -6.95 -24.35 4.94
CA ASN A 132 -7.50 -23.46 5.97
C ASN A 132 -6.46 -22.97 7.00
N SER A 133 -5.20 -22.84 6.59
CA SER A 133 -4.08 -22.38 7.42
C SER A 133 -3.44 -21.14 6.82
N PHE A 134 -2.37 -20.66 7.44
CA PHE A 134 -1.63 -19.51 6.99
C PHE A 134 -0.11 -19.68 7.10
N VAL A 135 0.60 -18.84 6.39
CA VAL A 135 2.07 -18.78 6.37
C VAL A 135 2.49 -17.33 6.49
N LEU A 136 3.52 -17.07 7.27
CA LEU A 136 4.25 -15.82 7.23
C LEU A 136 5.47 -15.98 6.32
N ALA A 137 5.68 -15.00 5.46
CA ALA A 137 6.88 -14.85 4.65
C ALA A 137 7.33 -13.39 4.70
N ARG A 138 8.34 -13.03 3.90
CA ARG A 138 8.73 -11.62 3.76
C ARG A 138 8.99 -11.26 2.30
N THR A 139 9.04 -9.97 2.03
CA THR A 139 9.50 -9.48 0.73
C THR A 139 11.01 -9.66 0.57
N ILE A 140 11.46 -9.90 -0.68
CA ILE A 140 12.88 -9.76 -1.04
C ILE A 140 13.28 -8.28 -0.93
N GLU A 141 12.38 -7.40 -1.35
CA GLU A 141 12.59 -5.97 -1.33
C GLU A 141 12.60 -5.43 0.11
N TYR A 142 13.57 -4.60 0.41
CA TYR A 142 13.62 -3.73 1.57
C TYR A 142 13.01 -2.38 1.20
N PHE A 143 12.09 -1.88 2.00
CA PHE A 143 11.41 -0.62 1.78
C PHE A 143 11.90 0.47 2.72
N ARG A 144 11.94 1.71 2.24
CA ARG A 144 12.16 2.94 3.02
C ARG A 144 11.09 3.93 2.63
N ILE A 145 9.99 3.96 3.39
CA ILE A 145 8.81 4.76 3.06
C ILE A 145 9.08 6.23 3.42
N PRO A 146 8.91 7.16 2.46
CA PRO A 146 9.06 8.59 2.73
C PRO A 146 8.07 9.10 3.78
N LYS A 147 8.42 10.21 4.43
CA LYS A 147 7.65 10.78 5.54
C LYS A 147 6.27 11.37 5.16
N ASP A 148 6.01 11.55 3.88
CA ASP A 148 4.75 12.05 3.31
C ASP A 148 4.03 10.98 2.47
N VAL A 149 4.41 9.70 2.61
CA VAL A 149 3.85 8.59 1.84
C VAL A 149 3.23 7.55 2.77
N LEU A 150 2.02 7.11 2.41
CA LEU A 150 1.37 5.90 2.93
C LEU A 150 1.44 4.82 1.84
N THR A 151 1.82 3.60 2.21
CA THR A 151 1.85 2.47 1.28
C THR A 151 0.83 1.42 1.69
N ILE A 152 0.04 0.96 0.72
CA ILE A 152 -0.96 -0.09 0.91
C ILE A 152 -0.52 -1.31 0.08
N CYS A 153 -0.49 -2.47 0.72
CA CYS A 153 -0.22 -3.74 0.06
C CYS A 153 -1.54 -4.46 -0.26
N LEU A 154 -1.66 -4.94 -1.50
CA LEU A 154 -2.78 -5.74 -1.97
C LEU A 154 -2.27 -7.07 -2.54
N GLY A 155 -3.09 -8.11 -2.41
CA GLY A 155 -2.78 -9.41 -3.01
C GLY A 155 -2.74 -9.36 -4.53
N LYS A 156 -1.94 -10.24 -5.13
CA LYS A 156 -1.85 -10.39 -6.59
C LYS A 156 -3.00 -11.24 -7.12
N SER A 157 -3.59 -10.79 -8.25
CA SER A 157 -4.77 -11.43 -8.83
C SER A 157 -4.60 -12.92 -9.17
N THR A 158 -3.38 -13.36 -9.47
CA THR A 158 -3.06 -14.77 -9.72
C THR A 158 -3.34 -15.64 -8.48
N TYR A 159 -2.85 -15.22 -7.32
CA TYR A 159 -3.07 -15.92 -6.05
C TYR A 159 -4.49 -15.76 -5.53
N ALA A 160 -5.05 -14.55 -5.65
CA ALA A 160 -6.42 -14.28 -5.21
C ALA A 160 -7.46 -15.20 -5.89
N ARG A 161 -7.27 -15.49 -7.20
CA ARG A 161 -8.13 -16.42 -7.95
C ARG A 161 -7.94 -17.90 -7.58
N CYS A 162 -6.89 -18.22 -6.84
CA CYS A 162 -6.64 -19.55 -6.27
C CYS A 162 -7.10 -19.64 -4.80
N GLY A 163 -7.78 -18.62 -4.28
CA GLY A 163 -8.21 -18.59 -2.88
C GLY A 163 -7.07 -18.33 -1.89
N ILE A 164 -5.95 -17.77 -2.34
CA ILE A 164 -4.84 -17.36 -1.49
C ILE A 164 -4.95 -15.85 -1.27
N ILE A 165 -5.09 -15.45 -0.02
CA ILE A 165 -5.18 -14.05 0.38
C ILE A 165 -3.82 -13.63 0.94
N VAL A 166 -3.33 -12.47 0.52
CA VAL A 166 -2.20 -11.78 1.14
C VAL A 166 -2.77 -10.61 1.94
N ASN A 167 -2.51 -10.59 3.24
CA ASN A 167 -2.86 -9.50 4.12
C ASN A 167 -1.59 -8.81 4.60
N VAL A 168 -1.57 -7.49 4.57
CA VAL A 168 -0.50 -6.66 5.13
C VAL A 168 -1.13 -5.34 5.59
N THR A 169 -0.84 -4.93 6.81
CA THR A 169 -1.29 -3.61 7.29
C THR A 169 -0.54 -2.49 6.57
N PRO A 170 -1.10 -1.28 6.44
CA PRO A 170 -0.46 -0.18 5.75
C PRO A 170 0.95 0.12 6.30
N LEU A 171 1.90 0.38 5.40
CA LEU A 171 3.22 0.87 5.77
C LEU A 171 3.12 2.39 5.92
N GLU A 172 3.31 2.85 7.14
CA GLU A 172 3.15 4.25 7.49
C GLU A 172 4.40 5.09 7.17
N PRO A 173 4.27 6.44 7.21
CA PRO A 173 5.39 7.36 7.00
C PRO A 173 6.64 7.01 7.83
N GLU A 174 7.80 7.00 7.18
CA GLU A 174 9.11 6.64 7.74
C GLU A 174 9.25 5.18 8.23
N TRP A 175 8.32 4.30 7.88
CA TRP A 175 8.52 2.88 8.09
C TRP A 175 9.62 2.35 7.15
N GLU A 176 10.50 1.48 7.66
CA GLU A 176 11.50 0.79 6.85
C GLU A 176 11.65 -0.67 7.27
N GLY A 177 12.00 -1.54 6.33
CA GLY A 177 12.20 -2.97 6.57
C GLY A 177 11.82 -3.85 5.38
N HIS A 178 12.04 -5.16 5.54
CA HIS A 178 11.36 -6.17 4.71
C HIS A 178 9.93 -6.32 5.22
N VAL A 179 8.96 -6.34 4.31
CA VAL A 179 7.55 -6.47 4.68
C VAL A 179 7.24 -7.91 5.02
N THR A 180 6.69 -8.18 6.20
CA THR A 180 6.13 -9.49 6.50
C THR A 180 4.82 -9.64 5.72
N LEU A 181 4.70 -10.74 4.98
CA LEU A 181 3.57 -11.10 4.13
C LEU A 181 2.78 -12.20 4.85
N GLU A 182 1.50 -11.95 5.12
CA GLU A 182 0.61 -12.91 5.79
C GLU A 182 -0.27 -13.60 4.74
N PHE A 183 0.13 -14.80 4.30
CA PHE A 183 -0.63 -15.59 3.33
C PHE A 183 -1.64 -16.49 4.02
N SER A 184 -2.91 -16.37 3.67
CA SER A 184 -3.98 -17.27 4.12
C SER A 184 -4.47 -18.15 2.97
N ASN A 185 -4.49 -19.46 3.19
CA ASN A 185 -5.13 -20.42 2.30
C ASN A 185 -6.59 -20.64 2.74
N THR A 186 -7.53 -20.09 1.99
CA THR A 186 -8.97 -20.21 2.29
C THR A 186 -9.62 -21.43 1.65
N THR A 187 -8.82 -22.30 1.01
CA THR A 187 -9.31 -23.50 0.32
C THR A 187 -9.18 -24.76 1.18
N PRO A 188 -9.98 -25.80 0.91
CA PRO A 188 -9.84 -27.09 1.56
C PRO A 188 -8.66 -27.93 1.02
N LEU A 189 -7.86 -27.40 0.09
CA LEU A 189 -6.71 -28.05 -0.52
C LEU A 189 -5.41 -27.35 -0.13
N PRO A 190 -4.27 -28.07 -0.10
CA PRO A 190 -2.97 -27.44 0.01
C PRO A 190 -2.74 -26.42 -1.12
N ALA A 191 -2.23 -25.24 -0.80
CA ALA A 191 -1.99 -24.19 -1.78
C ALA A 191 -0.49 -23.87 -1.86
N LYS A 192 0.03 -23.63 -3.07
CA LYS A 192 1.45 -23.39 -3.32
C LYS A 192 1.73 -21.92 -3.58
N ILE A 193 2.75 -21.39 -2.92
CA ILE A 193 3.35 -20.08 -3.22
C ILE A 193 4.82 -20.26 -3.61
N TYR A 194 5.34 -19.37 -4.45
CA TYR A 194 6.69 -19.46 -5.01
C TYR A 194 7.58 -18.36 -4.45
N ALA A 195 8.79 -18.72 -4.03
CA ALA A 195 9.84 -17.76 -3.72
C ALA A 195 10.39 -17.13 -5.01
N ASN A 196 10.98 -15.96 -4.89
CA ASN A 196 11.57 -15.16 -5.97
C ASN A 196 10.57 -14.70 -7.06
N GLU A 197 9.27 -14.92 -6.86
CA GLU A 197 8.21 -14.52 -7.78
C GLU A 197 7.27 -13.49 -7.16
N GLY A 198 6.49 -12.80 -8.01
CA GLY A 198 5.57 -11.75 -7.59
C GLY A 198 4.37 -12.28 -6.83
N VAL A 199 4.11 -11.75 -5.62
CA VAL A 199 3.06 -12.27 -4.72
C VAL A 199 2.04 -11.22 -4.29
N ALA A 200 2.42 -9.95 -4.29
CA ALA A 200 1.56 -8.85 -3.85
C ALA A 200 1.93 -7.56 -4.57
N GLN A 201 1.07 -6.55 -4.50
CA GLN A 201 1.30 -5.24 -5.11
C GLN A 201 1.28 -4.14 -4.06
N MET A 202 2.33 -3.30 -4.06
CA MET A 202 2.42 -2.08 -3.26
C MET A 202 1.88 -0.89 -4.03
N LEU A 203 0.93 -0.15 -3.44
CA LEU A 203 0.40 1.11 -3.94
C LEU A 203 0.90 2.25 -3.06
N PHE A 204 1.41 3.33 -3.66
CA PHE A 204 1.99 4.46 -2.95
C PHE A 204 1.07 5.68 -3.06
N TYR A 205 0.71 6.25 -1.90
CA TYR A 205 -0.14 7.42 -1.78
C TYR A 205 0.65 8.55 -1.10
N GLN A 206 0.86 9.64 -1.80
CA GLN A 206 1.47 10.82 -1.19
C GLN A 206 0.38 11.71 -0.60
N SER A 207 0.56 12.09 0.66
CA SER A 207 -0.33 13.02 1.35
C SER A 207 -0.13 14.46 0.85
N ASP A 208 -1.17 15.26 0.89
CA ASP A 208 -1.14 16.70 0.64
C ASP A 208 -0.60 17.51 1.84
N GLU A 209 -0.57 16.90 3.03
CA GLU A 209 0.09 17.42 4.22
C GLU A 209 0.88 16.32 4.95
N GLN A 210 1.89 16.71 5.72
CA GLN A 210 2.65 15.75 6.53
C GLN A 210 1.92 15.45 7.83
N CYS A 211 1.98 14.19 8.28
CA CYS A 211 1.51 13.83 9.61
C CYS A 211 2.38 14.49 10.69
N GLU A 212 1.79 14.78 11.84
CA GLU A 212 2.50 15.35 12.98
C GLU A 212 3.52 14.39 13.59
N ILE A 213 3.18 13.09 13.64
CA ILE A 213 4.01 12.04 14.23
C ILE A 213 4.09 10.87 13.25
N THR A 214 5.30 10.51 12.83
CA THR A 214 5.57 9.38 11.93
C THR A 214 5.64 8.05 12.69
N TYR A 215 5.63 6.93 11.96
CA TYR A 215 5.80 5.59 12.55
C TYR A 215 7.12 5.45 13.33
N LYS A 216 8.19 6.02 12.80
CA LYS A 216 9.51 6.04 13.44
C LYS A 216 9.50 6.84 14.75
N GLN A 217 8.90 8.02 14.74
CA GLN A 217 8.84 8.91 15.91
C GLN A 217 8.02 8.34 17.07
N ARG A 218 6.95 7.56 16.78
CA ARG A 218 6.16 6.91 17.83
C ARG A 218 6.71 5.55 18.27
N GLY A 219 7.90 5.14 17.79
CA GLY A 219 8.54 3.89 18.19
C GLY A 219 7.78 2.64 17.69
N GLY A 220 7.33 2.65 16.43
CA GLY A 220 6.53 1.56 15.87
C GLY A 220 7.25 0.20 15.98
N LYS A 221 6.53 -0.80 16.52
CA LYS A 221 7.10 -2.11 16.93
C LYS A 221 7.62 -2.99 15.80
N TYR A 222 7.24 -2.69 14.57
CA TYR A 222 7.69 -3.42 13.36
C TYR A 222 8.69 -2.63 12.51
N MET A 223 9.41 -1.67 13.10
CA MET A 223 10.47 -0.93 12.43
C MET A 223 11.71 -1.80 12.23
N GLY A 224 12.33 -1.70 11.05
CA GLY A 224 13.63 -2.33 10.76
C GLY A 224 13.59 -3.86 10.66
N GLN A 225 12.48 -4.43 10.20
CA GLN A 225 12.36 -5.89 10.04
C GLN A 225 13.39 -6.42 9.03
N THR A 226 14.19 -7.41 9.43
CA THR A 226 15.21 -8.06 8.59
C THR A 226 14.86 -9.49 8.21
N GLY A 227 13.86 -10.10 8.87
CA GLY A 227 13.37 -11.47 8.62
C GLY A 227 11.85 -11.55 8.76
N VAL A 228 11.32 -12.77 8.66
CA VAL A 228 9.90 -13.04 8.92
C VAL A 228 9.60 -12.80 10.39
N THR A 229 8.83 -11.76 10.67
CA THR A 229 8.58 -11.28 12.04
C THR A 229 7.26 -11.84 12.57
N PRO A 230 7.28 -12.60 13.69
CA PRO A 230 6.07 -13.05 14.38
C PRO A 230 5.29 -11.89 15.02
N PRO A 231 4.03 -12.15 15.48
CA PRO A 231 3.26 -11.14 16.20
C PRO A 231 4.01 -10.58 17.42
N LYS A 232 3.92 -9.26 17.60
CA LYS A 232 4.42 -8.55 18.79
C LYS A 232 3.25 -7.86 19.48
N ALA A 233 3.06 -8.08 20.76
CA ALA A 233 2.05 -7.41 21.58
C ALA A 233 2.46 -5.98 21.96
#